data_7aab6335b6eafab0a87841d84b8cb94c
#
_entry.id   7aab6335b6eafab0a87841d84b8cb94c
#
_cell.length_a   1.000
_cell.length_b   1.000
_cell.length_c   1.000
_cell.angle_alpha   90.00
_cell.angle_beta   90.00
_cell.angle_gamma   90.00
#
_symmetry.space_group_name_H-M   'P 1'
#
loop_
_entity.id
_entity.type
_entity.pdbx_description
1 polymer ?
#
loop_
_entity_poly.entity_id
_entity_poly.type
_entity_poly.pdbx_seq_one_letter_code
_entity_poly.pdbx_strand_id
1 'polypeptide(L)'
;MYTEILRIIEGGLSKDPQKVYNYSKMLADKMQRDGESKMSKMILDSLEKRYTAMLSLDELSSTPVDAESRMSIVDVYCPTNSEIKPILSELAAKKVNDFIEMIKHKGDLFKNGVDFSNTLMLYGPPGCGKSTVAKYIAQQLGMPLVIARLDALVSSLLGSTAKNIRKVFDFADSKPCILFLDEFDAIAKARDDQHELGELKRVINSLLQNIDSLSSDSVLIAATNHEELLDRAIWRRFHTILEICLPGENEIKELMNFFIGDFQTTLPVDDNKKITKLIKIFADNGDLSPADIQTIVNNAKVQAVINSDSILSTEELLVQLYNFKNHDISNYENLVKYLSENGITQQQIADRLGISIRQIKNILNNKEE
;
A
#
# COMPACT_ATOMS: atom_id res chain seq x y z
N MET A 1 17.55 -38.10 -1.85
CA MET A 1 17.44 -36.81 -2.59
C MET A 1 16.12 -36.68 -3.36
N TYR A 2 15.82 -37.53 -4.32
CA TYR A 2 14.56 -37.41 -5.10
C TYR A 2 13.29 -37.58 -4.26
N THR A 3 13.31 -38.44 -3.27
CA THR A 3 12.16 -38.72 -2.39
C THR A 3 11.82 -37.51 -1.53
N GLU A 4 12.83 -36.83 -1.00
CA GLU A 4 12.66 -35.62 -0.18
C GLU A 4 12.10 -34.47 -1.03
N ILE A 5 12.61 -34.32 -2.26
CA ILE A 5 12.12 -33.31 -3.22
C ILE A 5 10.64 -33.55 -3.56
N LEU A 6 10.26 -34.80 -3.85
CA LEU A 6 8.86 -35.16 -4.12
C LEU A 6 7.95 -34.81 -2.92
N ARG A 7 8.39 -35.10 -1.71
CA ARG A 7 7.64 -34.80 -0.49
C ARG A 7 7.53 -33.30 -0.22
N ILE A 8 8.56 -32.52 -0.57
CA ILE A 8 8.51 -31.04 -0.51
C ILE A 8 7.47 -30.51 -1.49
N ILE A 9 7.45 -31.03 -2.73
CA ILE A 9 6.47 -30.63 -3.74
C ILE A 9 5.05 -31.03 -3.32
N GLU A 10 4.83 -32.25 -2.82
CA GLU A 10 3.55 -32.69 -2.27
C GLU A 10 3.07 -31.79 -1.12
N GLY A 11 3.98 -31.44 -0.19
CA GLY A 11 3.68 -30.52 0.92
C GLY A 11 3.28 -29.14 0.42
N GLY A 12 3.99 -28.63 -0.59
CA GLY A 12 3.66 -27.35 -1.22
C GLY A 12 2.29 -27.34 -1.89
N LEU A 13 1.95 -28.40 -2.65
CA LEU A 13 0.66 -28.55 -3.32
C LEU A 13 -0.51 -28.77 -2.34
N SER A 14 -0.26 -29.49 -1.24
CA SER A 14 -1.26 -29.74 -0.18
C SER A 14 -1.37 -28.60 0.85
N LYS A 15 -0.61 -27.50 0.67
CA LYS A 15 -0.52 -26.40 1.63
C LYS A 15 -0.16 -26.87 3.04
N ASP A 16 0.72 -27.86 3.16
CA ASP A 16 1.25 -28.39 4.42
C ASP A 16 2.68 -27.87 4.67
N PRO A 17 2.82 -26.73 5.37
CA PRO A 17 4.11 -26.08 5.60
C PRO A 17 5.05 -26.93 6.45
N GLN A 18 4.50 -27.70 7.40
CA GLN A 18 5.27 -28.54 8.28
C GLN A 18 5.94 -29.68 7.53
N LYS A 19 5.22 -30.27 6.59
CA LYS A 19 5.75 -31.28 5.68
C LYS A 19 6.87 -30.73 4.81
N VAL A 20 6.68 -29.54 4.24
CA VAL A 20 7.72 -28.84 3.45
C VAL A 20 8.96 -28.59 4.30
N TYR A 21 8.81 -28.05 5.51
CA TYR A 21 9.92 -27.77 6.42
C TYR A 21 10.71 -29.03 6.79
N ASN A 22 10.02 -30.08 7.27
CA ASN A 22 10.66 -31.31 7.73
C ASN A 22 11.46 -31.98 6.61
N TYR A 23 10.88 -32.09 5.41
CA TYR A 23 11.58 -32.71 4.28
C TYR A 23 12.68 -31.83 3.67
N SER A 24 12.56 -30.50 3.74
CA SER A 24 13.63 -29.58 3.34
C SER A 24 14.82 -29.66 4.30
N LYS A 25 14.58 -29.81 5.60
CA LYS A 25 15.64 -30.03 6.61
C LYS A 25 16.35 -31.36 6.38
N MET A 26 15.58 -32.43 6.15
CA MET A 26 16.16 -33.75 5.82
C MET A 26 17.00 -33.70 4.53
N LEU A 27 16.57 -32.91 3.52
CA LEU A 27 17.33 -32.70 2.29
C LEU A 27 18.65 -31.96 2.57
N ALA A 28 18.62 -30.90 3.38
CA ALA A 28 19.81 -30.16 3.76
C ALA A 28 20.83 -31.03 4.54
N ASP A 29 20.36 -31.81 5.48
CA ASP A 29 21.21 -32.76 6.25
C ASP A 29 21.85 -33.80 5.33
N LYS A 30 21.12 -34.26 4.31
CA LYS A 30 21.65 -35.24 3.36
C LYS A 30 22.71 -34.63 2.46
N MET A 31 22.43 -33.41 1.90
CA MET A 31 23.42 -32.66 1.12
C MET A 31 24.70 -32.35 1.90
N GLN A 32 24.59 -32.10 3.20
CA GLN A 32 25.75 -31.90 4.06
C GLN A 32 26.60 -33.16 4.18
N ARG A 33 25.97 -34.34 4.28
CA ARG A 33 26.67 -35.63 4.28
C ARG A 33 27.31 -35.98 2.95
N ASP A 34 26.67 -35.58 1.86
CA ASP A 34 27.13 -35.80 0.49
C ASP A 34 28.24 -34.79 0.09
N GLY A 35 28.67 -33.88 1.00
CA GLY A 35 29.76 -32.92 0.76
C GLY A 35 29.31 -31.58 0.14
N GLU A 36 28.02 -31.40 -0.11
CA GLU A 36 27.46 -30.16 -0.70
C GLU A 36 27.11 -29.12 0.39
N SER A 37 28.09 -28.80 1.24
CA SER A 37 27.91 -27.92 2.42
C SER A 37 27.34 -26.52 2.06
N LYS A 38 27.67 -26.00 0.87
CA LYS A 38 27.18 -24.68 0.42
C LYS A 38 25.66 -24.68 0.16
N MET A 39 25.17 -25.72 -0.51
CA MET A 39 23.73 -25.89 -0.80
C MET A 39 22.95 -26.20 0.47
N SER A 40 23.48 -27.07 1.34
CA SER A 40 22.90 -27.34 2.67
C SER A 40 22.70 -26.06 3.46
N LYS A 41 23.73 -25.21 3.54
CA LYS A 41 23.67 -23.93 4.27
C LYS A 41 22.62 -22.99 3.65
N MET A 42 22.54 -22.88 2.32
CA MET A 42 21.53 -22.05 1.65
C MET A 42 20.09 -22.52 1.95
N ILE A 43 19.86 -23.83 2.01
CA ILE A 43 18.54 -24.39 2.36
C ILE A 43 18.22 -24.08 3.83
N LEU A 44 19.16 -24.30 4.75
CA LEU A 44 18.97 -24.03 6.18
C LEU A 44 18.73 -22.54 6.45
N ASP A 45 19.53 -21.66 5.88
CA ASP A 45 19.34 -20.19 5.97
C ASP A 45 17.96 -19.76 5.43
N SER A 46 17.50 -20.41 4.35
CA SER A 46 16.17 -20.15 3.79
C SER A 46 15.05 -20.70 4.68
N LEU A 47 15.27 -21.79 5.37
CA LEU A 47 14.32 -22.37 6.29
C LEU A 47 14.24 -21.56 7.59
N GLU A 48 15.36 -21.15 8.18
CA GLU A 48 15.37 -20.37 9.42
C GLU A 48 14.68 -19.01 9.24
N LYS A 49 14.97 -18.31 8.14
CA LYS A 49 14.29 -17.03 7.83
C LYS A 49 12.78 -17.16 7.58
N ARG A 50 12.33 -18.29 7.06
CA ARG A 50 10.92 -18.51 6.72
C ARG A 50 10.14 -19.27 7.79
N TYR A 51 10.79 -20.13 8.57
CA TYR A 51 10.12 -20.94 9.58
C TYR A 51 9.64 -20.10 10.76
N THR A 52 10.37 -19.05 11.14
CA THR A 52 9.91 -18.06 12.12
C THR A 52 8.67 -17.30 11.61
N ALA A 53 8.63 -16.96 10.32
CA ALA A 53 7.46 -16.38 9.68
C ALA A 53 6.30 -17.38 9.48
N MET A 54 6.58 -18.67 9.27
CA MET A 54 5.56 -19.72 9.07
C MET A 54 4.95 -20.22 10.37
N LEU A 55 5.73 -20.34 11.46
CA LEU A 55 5.17 -20.63 12.79
C LEU A 55 4.23 -19.51 13.24
N SER A 56 4.54 -18.26 12.91
CA SER A 56 3.62 -17.16 13.14
C SER A 56 2.33 -17.25 12.30
N LEU A 57 2.35 -17.94 11.14
CA LEU A 57 1.18 -18.15 10.28
C LEU A 57 0.26 -19.28 10.77
N ASP A 58 0.81 -20.44 11.15
CA ASP A 58 0.00 -21.57 11.67
C ASP A 58 -0.67 -21.22 13.01
N GLU A 59 0.00 -20.40 13.79
CA GLU A 59 -0.53 -19.90 15.05
C GLU A 59 -1.47 -18.69 14.88
N LEU A 60 -1.39 -17.96 13.76
CA LEU A 60 -2.36 -16.96 13.31
C LEU A 60 -3.53 -17.58 12.50
N SER A 61 -3.58 -18.91 12.37
CA SER A 61 -4.60 -19.62 11.59
C SER A 61 -6.03 -19.51 12.15
N SER A 62 -6.19 -19.10 13.40
CA SER A 62 -7.49 -18.77 13.98
C SER A 62 -7.69 -17.24 14.07
N THR A 63 -7.87 -16.60 12.91
CA THR A 63 -8.23 -15.17 12.90
C THR A 63 -9.52 -14.92 13.67
N PRO A 64 -9.59 -13.83 14.45
CA PRO A 64 -10.80 -13.50 15.18
C PRO A 64 -11.96 -13.24 14.20
N VAL A 65 -13.11 -13.79 14.53
CA VAL A 65 -14.33 -13.63 13.73
C VAL A 65 -15.36 -12.82 14.50
N ASP A 66 -16.16 -12.07 13.76
CA ASP A 66 -17.35 -11.44 14.32
C ASP A 66 -18.35 -12.51 14.76
N ALA A 67 -18.93 -12.33 15.93
CA ALA A 67 -19.84 -13.32 16.54
C ALA A 67 -21.16 -13.49 15.76
N GLU A 68 -21.59 -12.44 15.05
CA GLU A 68 -22.87 -12.41 14.34
C GLU A 68 -22.71 -12.79 12.86
N SER A 69 -21.79 -12.14 12.14
CA SER A 69 -21.56 -12.40 10.72
C SER A 69 -20.67 -13.62 10.46
N ARG A 70 -19.92 -14.09 11.46
CA ARG A 70 -18.88 -15.12 11.36
C ARG A 70 -17.77 -14.82 10.33
N MET A 71 -17.66 -13.57 9.91
CA MET A 71 -16.60 -13.12 9.01
C MET A 71 -15.33 -12.80 9.80
N SER A 72 -14.17 -12.98 9.19
CA SER A 72 -12.90 -12.53 9.77
C SER A 72 -12.92 -11.02 9.91
N ILE A 73 -12.54 -10.52 11.09
CA ILE A 73 -12.45 -9.09 11.39
C ILE A 73 -11.03 -8.54 11.18
N VAL A 74 -10.10 -9.39 10.83
CA VAL A 74 -8.72 -9.02 10.48
C VAL A 74 -8.26 -9.81 9.25
N ASP A 75 -7.41 -9.17 8.45
CA ASP A 75 -6.62 -9.81 7.42
C ASP A 75 -5.17 -9.90 7.88
N VAL A 76 -4.50 -11.02 7.63
CA VAL A 76 -3.10 -11.18 7.99
C VAL A 76 -2.24 -11.18 6.73
N TYR A 77 -1.36 -10.18 6.64
CA TYR A 77 -0.37 -10.07 5.59
C TYR A 77 1.00 -10.49 6.12
N CYS A 78 1.59 -11.51 5.50
CA CYS A 78 2.95 -11.91 5.81
C CYS A 78 3.92 -11.33 4.77
N PRO A 79 4.98 -10.66 5.22
CA PRO A 79 5.97 -10.11 4.32
C PRO A 79 6.56 -11.20 3.41
N THR A 80 6.50 -10.97 2.10
CA THR A 80 7.13 -11.82 1.08
C THR A 80 8.44 -11.18 0.63
N ASN A 81 9.27 -11.95 -0.10
CA ASN A 81 10.54 -11.44 -0.64
C ASN A 81 10.35 -10.43 -1.80
N SER A 82 9.12 -10.15 -2.24
CA SER A 82 8.86 -9.07 -3.20
C SER A 82 9.11 -7.73 -2.51
N GLU A 83 10.07 -6.98 -3.01
CA GLU A 83 10.45 -5.69 -2.45
C GLU A 83 9.31 -4.69 -2.62
N ILE A 84 8.67 -4.30 -1.52
CA ILE A 84 7.72 -3.19 -1.49
C ILE A 84 8.52 -1.95 -1.12
N LYS A 85 8.62 -1.01 -2.03
CA LYS A 85 9.26 0.28 -1.78
C LYS A 85 8.24 1.39 -2.00
N PRO A 86 7.73 2.04 -0.95
CA PRO A 86 6.87 3.20 -1.12
C PRO A 86 7.68 4.36 -1.71
N ILE A 87 7.09 5.07 -2.66
CA ILE A 87 7.66 6.30 -3.20
C ILE A 87 7.10 7.44 -2.37
N LEU A 88 7.98 8.08 -1.60
CA LEU A 88 7.65 9.10 -0.61
C LEU A 88 8.59 10.30 -0.76
N SER A 89 8.17 11.45 -0.27
CA SER A 89 9.09 12.58 -0.12
C SER A 89 10.27 12.20 0.78
N GLU A 90 11.42 12.83 0.58
CA GLU A 90 12.65 12.55 1.34
C GLU A 90 12.42 12.64 2.85
N LEU A 91 11.65 13.65 3.29
CA LEU A 91 11.33 13.83 4.69
C LEU A 91 10.44 12.69 5.23
N ALA A 92 9.43 12.28 4.47
CA ALA A 92 8.55 11.17 4.87
C ALA A 92 9.32 9.85 4.92
N ALA A 93 10.14 9.57 3.90
CA ALA A 93 10.99 8.38 3.86
C ALA A 93 11.95 8.33 5.04
N LYS A 94 12.57 9.47 5.41
CA LYS A 94 13.43 9.56 6.59
C LYS A 94 12.67 9.23 7.87
N LYS A 95 11.50 9.83 8.10
CA LYS A 95 10.69 9.55 9.30
C LYS A 95 10.25 8.09 9.40
N VAL A 96 9.92 7.45 8.27
CA VAL A 96 9.60 6.01 8.24
C VAL A 96 10.82 5.18 8.65
N ASN A 97 12.00 5.51 8.11
CA ASN A 97 13.23 4.81 8.47
C ASN A 97 13.63 5.03 9.93
N ASP A 98 13.50 6.26 10.44
CA ASP A 98 13.76 6.57 11.85
C ASP A 98 12.84 5.75 12.77
N PHE A 99 11.56 5.59 12.41
CA PHE A 99 10.62 4.74 13.14
C PHE A 99 11.03 3.26 13.11
N ILE A 100 11.41 2.75 11.93
CA ILE A 100 11.88 1.36 11.78
C ILE A 100 13.12 1.11 12.66
N GLU A 101 14.11 2.00 12.60
CA GLU A 101 15.34 1.87 13.39
C GLU A 101 15.05 1.97 14.91
N MET A 102 14.14 2.85 15.33
CA MET A 102 13.70 2.91 16.71
C MET A 102 13.15 1.57 17.20
N ILE A 103 12.29 0.92 16.40
CA ILE A 103 11.72 -0.39 16.77
C ILE A 103 12.80 -1.47 16.78
N LYS A 104 13.74 -1.50 15.84
CA LYS A 104 14.86 -2.46 15.84
C LYS A 104 15.75 -2.34 17.07
N HIS A 105 15.97 -1.11 17.54
CA HIS A 105 16.83 -0.82 18.68
C HIS A 105 16.09 -0.72 20.02
N LYS A 106 14.82 -1.16 20.10
CA LYS A 106 14.01 -1.06 21.33
C LYS A 106 14.71 -1.60 22.58
N GLY A 107 15.43 -2.74 22.46
CA GLY A 107 16.15 -3.35 23.58
C GLY A 107 17.27 -2.48 24.14
N ASP A 108 17.98 -1.76 23.26
CA ASP A 108 19.07 -0.88 23.69
C ASP A 108 18.53 0.44 24.23
N LEU A 109 17.43 0.96 23.68
CA LEU A 109 16.73 2.12 24.24
C LEU A 109 16.26 1.85 25.66
N PHE A 110 15.62 0.69 25.89
CA PHE A 110 15.17 0.30 27.22
C PHE A 110 16.32 0.15 28.22
N LYS A 111 17.46 -0.47 27.85
CA LYS A 111 18.66 -0.57 28.70
C LYS A 111 19.24 0.77 29.09
N ASN A 112 19.09 1.78 28.25
CA ASN A 112 19.58 3.14 28.51
C ASN A 112 18.52 4.04 29.20
N GLY A 113 17.37 3.48 29.61
CA GLY A 113 16.32 4.23 30.30
C GLY A 113 15.61 5.22 29.41
N VAL A 114 15.61 4.99 28.09
CA VAL A 114 14.90 5.84 27.13
C VAL A 114 13.52 5.27 26.91
N ASP A 115 12.50 6.02 27.28
CA ASP A 115 11.11 5.69 26.95
C ASP A 115 10.88 5.89 25.46
N PHE A 116 10.34 4.88 24.81
CA PHE A 116 9.97 4.94 23.40
C PHE A 116 8.55 4.38 23.21
N SER A 117 7.92 4.78 22.14
CA SER A 117 6.60 4.27 21.81
C SER A 117 6.61 3.58 20.45
N ASN A 118 5.93 2.46 20.39
CA ASN A 118 5.74 1.61 19.22
C ASN A 118 4.49 1.99 18.41
N THR A 119 4.02 3.25 18.52
CA THR A 119 2.79 3.71 17.87
C THR A 119 3.08 4.74 16.77
N LEU A 120 2.49 4.53 15.58
CA LEU A 120 2.62 5.40 14.41
C LEU A 120 1.24 5.74 13.85
N MET A 121 0.95 7.03 13.68
CA MET A 121 -0.21 7.51 12.94
C MET A 121 0.21 7.98 11.56
N LEU A 122 -0.41 7.40 10.52
CA LEU A 122 -0.29 7.84 9.13
C LEU A 122 -1.55 8.63 8.75
N TYR A 123 -1.40 9.83 8.24
CA TYR A 123 -2.54 10.63 7.79
C TYR A 123 -2.24 11.30 6.45
N GLY A 124 -3.28 11.75 5.76
CA GLY A 124 -3.18 12.44 4.49
C GLY A 124 -4.18 11.93 3.44
N PRO A 125 -4.17 12.47 2.22
CA PRO A 125 -5.16 12.17 1.20
C PRO A 125 -5.29 10.68 0.86
N PRO A 126 -6.47 10.22 0.40
CA PRO A 126 -6.64 8.84 -0.06
C PRO A 126 -5.74 8.55 -1.25
N GLY A 127 -5.39 7.28 -1.45
CA GLY A 127 -4.53 6.86 -2.58
C GLY A 127 -3.05 7.18 -2.44
N CYS A 128 -2.60 7.88 -1.39
CA CYS A 128 -1.19 8.28 -1.19
C CYS A 128 -0.28 7.16 -0.65
N GLY A 129 -0.80 5.94 -0.43
CA GLY A 129 0.04 4.78 -0.11
C GLY A 129 0.25 4.53 1.39
N LYS A 130 -0.61 5.02 2.29
CA LYS A 130 -0.54 4.75 3.75
C LYS A 130 -0.44 3.26 4.06
N SER A 131 -1.30 2.44 3.48
CA SER A 131 -1.29 0.97 3.64
C SER A 131 -0.03 0.34 3.02
N THR A 132 0.54 0.94 1.97
CA THR A 132 1.82 0.51 1.38
C THR A 132 2.98 0.77 2.33
N VAL A 133 2.98 1.92 3.03
CA VAL A 133 3.97 2.25 4.08
C VAL A 133 3.89 1.25 5.22
N ALA A 134 2.69 0.89 5.68
CA ALA A 134 2.51 -0.13 6.73
C ALA A 134 3.08 -1.50 6.30
N LYS A 135 2.82 -1.94 5.06
CA LYS A 135 3.39 -3.17 4.50
C LYS A 135 4.92 -3.10 4.37
N TYR A 136 5.46 -1.95 3.97
CA TYR A 136 6.91 -1.72 3.91
C TYR A 136 7.56 -1.84 5.29
N ILE A 137 6.97 -1.19 6.31
CA ILE A 137 7.45 -1.31 7.69
C ILE A 137 7.42 -2.76 8.15
N ALA A 138 6.35 -3.50 7.87
CA ALA A 138 6.23 -4.92 8.19
C ALA A 138 7.35 -5.75 7.53
N GLN A 139 7.66 -5.46 6.28
CA GLN A 139 8.74 -6.12 5.54
C GLN A 139 10.12 -5.81 6.16
N GLN A 140 10.39 -4.55 6.50
CA GLN A 140 11.67 -4.14 7.07
C GLN A 140 11.92 -4.67 8.50
N LEU A 141 10.84 -4.87 9.26
CA LEU A 141 10.88 -5.45 10.60
C LEU A 141 10.79 -6.99 10.59
N GLY A 142 10.42 -7.60 9.45
CA GLY A 142 10.20 -9.05 9.35
C GLY A 142 9.02 -9.54 10.22
N MET A 143 8.05 -8.66 10.49
CA MET A 143 6.90 -8.94 11.35
C MET A 143 5.63 -9.12 10.51
N PRO A 144 4.70 -10.04 10.88
CA PRO A 144 3.40 -10.12 10.24
C PRO A 144 2.58 -8.85 10.47
N LEU A 145 1.80 -8.44 9.46
CA LEU A 145 0.91 -7.29 9.53
C LEU A 145 -0.53 -7.78 9.67
N VAL A 146 -1.13 -7.50 10.81
CA VAL A 146 -2.54 -7.77 11.12
C VAL A 146 -3.34 -6.53 10.77
N ILE A 147 -4.13 -6.60 9.72
CA ILE A 147 -4.91 -5.48 9.18
C ILE A 147 -6.34 -5.57 9.72
N ALA A 148 -6.76 -4.58 10.49
CA ALA A 148 -8.15 -4.43 10.93
C ALA A 148 -8.76 -3.19 10.29
N ARG A 149 -9.84 -3.36 9.54
CA ARG A 149 -10.59 -2.26 8.95
C ARG A 149 -11.68 -1.82 9.90
N LEU A 150 -11.56 -0.61 10.39
CA LEU A 150 -12.45 -0.09 11.41
C LEU A 150 -13.87 0.24 10.88
N ASP A 151 -14.00 0.56 9.59
CA ASP A 151 -15.29 0.72 8.92
C ASP A 151 -16.14 -0.56 9.00
N ALA A 152 -15.52 -1.70 8.72
CA ALA A 152 -16.19 -3.01 8.81
C ALA A 152 -16.53 -3.39 10.25
N LEU A 153 -15.72 -2.97 11.23
CA LEU A 153 -15.97 -3.21 12.64
C LEU A 153 -17.10 -2.35 13.20
N VAL A 154 -17.24 -1.11 12.75
CA VAL A 154 -18.29 -0.17 13.21
C VAL A 154 -19.63 -0.45 12.54
N SER A 155 -19.65 -0.97 11.31
CA SER A 155 -20.89 -1.32 10.58
C SER A 155 -21.63 -2.53 11.16
N SER A 156 -20.96 -3.38 11.94
CA SER A 156 -21.63 -4.42 12.72
C SER A 156 -22.38 -3.77 13.89
N LEU A 157 -23.60 -4.26 14.21
CA LEU A 157 -24.48 -3.76 15.28
C LEU A 157 -23.69 -3.27 16.50
N LEU A 158 -23.91 -2.03 16.92
CA LEU A 158 -23.11 -1.25 17.88
C LEU A 158 -22.71 -1.99 19.17
N GLY A 159 -23.53 -2.92 19.65
CA GLY A 159 -23.23 -3.72 20.85
C GLY A 159 -22.10 -4.75 20.68
N SER A 160 -21.73 -5.12 19.47
CA SER A 160 -20.64 -6.09 19.17
C SER A 160 -19.30 -5.40 18.88
N THR A 161 -19.32 -4.13 18.47
CA THR A 161 -18.12 -3.37 18.03
C THR A 161 -17.03 -3.32 19.10
N ALA A 162 -17.33 -2.95 20.33
CA ALA A 162 -16.34 -2.89 21.42
C ALA A 162 -15.72 -4.27 21.71
N LYS A 163 -16.53 -5.36 21.62
CA LYS A 163 -16.05 -6.73 21.81
C LYS A 163 -15.14 -7.16 20.66
N ASN A 164 -15.49 -6.78 19.42
CA ASN A 164 -14.69 -7.09 18.25
C ASN A 164 -13.35 -6.35 18.26
N ILE A 165 -13.34 -5.05 18.62
CA ILE A 165 -12.09 -4.29 18.83
C ILE A 165 -11.20 -5.01 19.85
N ARG A 166 -11.76 -5.41 20.99
CA ARG A 166 -10.98 -6.14 22.00
C ARG A 166 -10.40 -7.44 21.46
N LYS A 167 -11.17 -8.25 20.71
CA LYS A 167 -10.66 -9.48 20.08
C LYS A 167 -9.49 -9.20 19.13
N VAL A 168 -9.54 -8.10 18.38
CA VAL A 168 -8.44 -7.69 17.49
C VAL A 168 -7.17 -7.40 18.28
N PHE A 169 -7.28 -6.65 19.39
CA PHE A 169 -6.14 -6.33 20.24
C PHE A 169 -5.62 -7.56 20.99
N ASP A 170 -6.50 -8.39 21.57
CA ASP A 170 -6.13 -9.65 22.23
C ASP A 170 -5.40 -10.58 21.24
N PHE A 171 -5.80 -10.60 19.97
CA PHE A 171 -5.13 -11.35 18.92
C PHE A 171 -3.74 -10.79 18.61
N ALA A 172 -3.62 -9.45 18.48
CA ALA A 172 -2.35 -8.78 18.24
C ALA A 172 -1.38 -8.90 19.42
N ASP A 173 -1.88 -8.96 20.66
CA ASP A 173 -1.07 -9.15 21.86
C ASP A 173 -0.58 -10.60 22.04
N SER A 174 -1.24 -11.57 21.40
CA SER A 174 -0.87 -12.98 21.54
C SER A 174 0.52 -13.28 20.95
N LYS A 175 1.04 -12.44 20.04
CA LYS A 175 2.31 -12.61 19.32
C LYS A 175 2.89 -11.31 18.80
N PRO A 176 4.22 -11.21 18.68
CA PRO A 176 4.85 -10.05 18.05
C PRO A 176 4.34 -9.86 16.62
N CYS A 177 3.61 -8.79 16.39
CA CYS A 177 3.07 -8.42 15.09
C CYS A 177 2.96 -6.90 14.95
N ILE A 178 2.65 -6.44 13.76
CA ILE A 178 2.21 -5.06 13.52
C ILE A 178 0.70 -5.08 13.41
N LEU A 179 0.01 -4.42 14.33
CA LEU A 179 -1.42 -4.16 14.22
C LEU A 179 -1.63 -2.90 13.40
N PHE A 180 -2.28 -3.03 12.26
CA PHE A 180 -2.61 -1.92 11.37
C PHE A 180 -4.11 -1.66 11.41
N LEU A 181 -4.48 -0.50 11.94
CA LEU A 181 -5.85 -0.01 11.99
C LEU A 181 -6.09 0.91 10.80
N ASP A 182 -6.71 0.40 9.74
CA ASP A 182 -7.02 1.19 8.56
C ASP A 182 -8.38 1.90 8.73
N GLU A 183 -8.57 3.00 8.01
CA GLU A 183 -9.78 3.83 8.05
C GLU A 183 -10.16 4.27 9.47
N PHE A 184 -9.16 4.76 10.20
CA PHE A 184 -9.34 5.13 11.62
C PHE A 184 -10.40 6.22 11.83
N ASP A 185 -10.67 7.03 10.83
CA ASP A 185 -11.72 8.05 10.82
C ASP A 185 -13.16 7.48 10.84
N ALA A 186 -13.34 6.20 10.52
CA ALA A 186 -14.66 5.57 10.60
C ALA A 186 -15.25 5.65 12.02
N ILE A 187 -14.38 5.56 13.04
CA ILE A 187 -14.79 5.71 14.45
C ILE A 187 -15.18 7.15 14.78
N ALA A 188 -14.54 8.13 14.15
CA ALA A 188 -14.85 9.53 14.38
C ALA A 188 -16.13 9.96 13.64
N LYS A 189 -16.34 9.50 12.40
CA LYS A 189 -17.55 9.76 11.60
C LYS A 189 -18.82 9.27 12.28
N ALA A 190 -18.77 8.09 12.90
CA ALA A 190 -19.88 7.55 13.63
C ALA A 190 -20.30 8.43 14.84
N ARG A 191 -19.47 9.40 15.28
CA ARG A 191 -19.74 10.30 16.41
C ARG A 191 -20.77 11.39 16.11
N ASP A 192 -20.98 11.75 14.84
CA ASP A 192 -21.89 12.83 14.45
C ASP A 192 -23.35 12.41 14.38
N ASP A 193 -23.64 11.10 14.49
CA ASP A 193 -25.00 10.59 14.52
C ASP A 193 -25.66 10.79 15.89
N GLN A 194 -26.61 11.74 15.96
CA GLN A 194 -27.20 12.24 17.22
C GLN A 194 -27.98 11.20 18.03
N HIS A 195 -28.34 10.05 17.45
CA HIS A 195 -29.13 9.02 18.11
C HIS A 195 -28.33 7.96 18.89
N GLU A 196 -26.98 7.88 18.69
CA GLU A 196 -26.15 6.79 19.22
C GLU A 196 -24.95 7.26 20.10
N LEU A 197 -24.93 8.53 20.51
CA LEU A 197 -23.82 9.19 21.22
C LEU A 197 -23.24 8.43 22.44
N GLY A 198 -24.05 7.62 23.12
CA GLY A 198 -23.64 6.90 24.34
C GLY A 198 -22.79 5.65 24.06
N GLU A 199 -23.20 4.83 23.10
CA GLU A 199 -22.50 3.58 22.77
C GLU A 199 -21.21 3.85 22.04
N LEU A 200 -21.20 4.82 21.15
CA LEU A 200 -20.02 5.18 20.39
C LEU A 200 -18.90 5.74 21.26
N LYS A 201 -19.24 6.56 22.28
CA LYS A 201 -18.25 6.99 23.29
C LYS A 201 -17.63 5.80 24.02
N ARG A 202 -18.42 4.74 24.27
CA ARG A 202 -17.90 3.49 24.88
C ARG A 202 -16.95 2.77 23.94
N VAL A 203 -17.25 2.73 22.63
CA VAL A 203 -16.39 2.12 21.61
C VAL A 203 -15.05 2.86 21.53
N ILE A 204 -15.08 4.20 21.45
CA ILE A 204 -13.88 5.03 21.43
C ILE A 204 -13.04 4.84 22.70
N ASN A 205 -13.69 4.89 23.88
CA ASN A 205 -13.00 4.69 25.14
C ASN A 205 -12.38 3.28 25.23
N SER A 206 -13.10 2.26 24.77
CA SER A 206 -12.57 0.89 24.68
C SER A 206 -11.35 0.81 23.75
N LEU A 207 -11.42 1.44 22.58
CA LEU A 207 -10.29 1.51 21.65
C LEU A 207 -9.08 2.19 22.30
N LEU A 208 -9.27 3.36 22.91
CA LEU A 208 -8.18 4.09 23.57
C LEU A 208 -7.56 3.27 24.70
N GLN A 209 -8.37 2.56 25.51
CA GLN A 209 -7.86 1.66 26.54
C GLN A 209 -7.06 0.49 25.96
N ASN A 210 -7.52 -0.10 24.86
CA ASN A 210 -6.79 -1.18 24.20
C ASN A 210 -5.46 -0.68 23.59
N ILE A 211 -5.44 0.54 23.03
CA ILE A 211 -4.19 1.17 22.57
C ILE A 211 -3.21 1.37 23.74
N ASP A 212 -3.71 1.89 24.86
CA ASP A 212 -2.87 2.14 26.06
C ASP A 212 -2.36 0.83 26.70
N SER A 213 -3.04 -0.31 26.50
CA SER A 213 -2.67 -1.63 27.05
C SER A 213 -1.88 -2.52 26.11
N LEU A 214 -1.69 -2.11 24.85
CA LEU A 214 -0.98 -2.92 23.85
C LEU A 214 0.46 -3.21 24.29
N SER A 215 0.85 -4.47 24.17
CA SER A 215 2.20 -4.92 24.52
C SER A 215 3.29 -4.13 23.77
N SER A 216 4.40 -3.88 24.47
CA SER A 216 5.59 -3.29 23.85
C SER A 216 6.22 -4.16 22.75
N ASP A 217 5.85 -5.44 22.68
CA ASP A 217 6.36 -6.37 21.66
C ASP A 217 5.64 -6.25 20.33
N SER A 218 4.44 -5.69 20.34
CA SER A 218 3.66 -5.39 19.13
C SER A 218 3.84 -3.93 18.71
N VAL A 219 3.70 -3.64 17.41
CA VAL A 219 3.74 -2.30 16.85
C VAL A 219 2.34 -1.92 16.42
N LEU A 220 1.90 -0.71 16.77
CA LEU A 220 0.62 -0.17 16.32
C LEU A 220 0.83 0.87 15.22
N ILE A 221 0.19 0.65 14.09
CA ILE A 221 0.09 1.65 13.03
C ILE A 221 -1.38 1.94 12.78
N ALA A 222 -1.77 3.20 12.77
CA ALA A 222 -3.10 3.62 12.36
C ALA A 222 -3.03 4.49 11.11
N ALA A 223 -4.06 4.45 10.26
CA ALA A 223 -4.16 5.28 9.08
C ALA A 223 -5.52 5.97 8.99
N THR A 224 -5.51 7.24 8.61
CA THR A 224 -6.72 8.04 8.39
C THR A 224 -6.61 8.89 7.14
N ASN A 225 -7.74 9.09 6.48
CA ASN A 225 -7.89 10.05 5.37
C ASN A 225 -8.48 11.39 5.85
N HIS A 226 -8.95 11.46 7.11
CA HIS A 226 -9.70 12.57 7.68
C HIS A 226 -9.15 12.92 9.05
N GLU A 227 -7.98 13.56 9.08
CA GLU A 227 -7.30 13.98 10.30
C GLU A 227 -8.10 14.97 11.13
N GLU A 228 -8.91 15.80 10.46
CA GLU A 228 -9.77 16.82 11.06
C GLU A 228 -10.87 16.24 11.95
N LEU A 229 -11.23 14.96 11.74
CA LEU A 229 -12.25 14.27 12.53
C LEU A 229 -11.71 13.67 13.82
N LEU A 230 -10.38 13.52 13.94
CA LEU A 230 -9.75 12.90 15.11
C LEU A 230 -9.57 13.89 16.26
N ASP A 231 -10.00 13.50 17.44
CA ASP A 231 -9.84 14.33 18.63
C ASP A 231 -8.41 14.28 19.22
N ARG A 232 -8.11 15.24 20.12
CA ARG A 232 -6.78 15.32 20.75
C ARG A 232 -6.45 14.09 21.60
N ALA A 233 -7.43 13.38 22.12
CA ALA A 233 -7.18 12.21 22.95
C ALA A 233 -6.63 11.05 22.12
N ILE A 234 -7.07 10.92 20.88
CA ILE A 234 -6.53 9.96 19.90
C ILE A 234 -5.09 10.34 19.56
N TRP A 235 -4.84 11.58 19.13
CA TRP A 235 -3.51 12.03 18.72
C TRP A 235 -2.44 11.79 19.80
N ARG A 236 -2.79 11.95 21.08
CA ARG A 236 -1.85 11.77 22.20
C ARG A 236 -1.36 10.34 22.39
N ARG A 237 -2.01 9.32 21.79
CA ARG A 237 -1.60 7.92 21.86
C ARG A 237 -0.59 7.53 20.78
N PHE A 238 -0.43 8.40 19.79
CA PHE A 238 0.53 8.17 18.72
C PHE A 238 1.71 9.10 18.87
N HIS A 239 2.88 8.54 19.24
CA HIS A 239 4.08 9.33 19.46
C HIS A 239 4.77 9.72 18.16
N THR A 240 4.70 8.83 17.17
CA THR A 240 5.15 9.15 15.82
C THR A 240 3.93 9.49 14.96
N ILE A 241 3.97 10.67 14.36
CA ILE A 241 2.91 11.16 13.47
C ILE A 241 3.55 11.51 12.15
N LEU A 242 3.03 10.93 11.06
CA LEU A 242 3.57 11.09 9.72
C LEU A 242 2.48 11.42 8.72
N GLU A 243 2.61 12.58 8.11
CA GLU A 243 1.81 12.99 6.96
C GLU A 243 2.34 12.34 5.69
N ILE A 244 1.43 11.72 4.94
CA ILE A 244 1.70 11.19 3.60
C ILE A 244 1.01 12.11 2.61
N CYS A 245 1.77 13.06 2.06
CA CYS A 245 1.27 14.06 1.13
C CYS A 245 1.05 13.50 -0.28
N LEU A 246 0.38 14.29 -1.11
CA LEU A 246 0.39 14.10 -2.55
C LEU A 246 1.82 14.20 -3.11
N PRO A 247 2.13 13.48 -4.20
CA PRO A 247 3.48 13.43 -4.75
C PRO A 247 3.85 14.75 -5.44
N GLY A 248 5.07 15.21 -5.22
CA GLY A 248 5.67 16.31 -5.99
C GLY A 248 6.28 15.84 -7.32
N GLU A 249 6.91 16.74 -8.06
CA GLU A 249 7.48 16.44 -9.39
C GLU A 249 8.46 15.25 -9.37
N ASN A 250 9.31 15.14 -8.35
CA ASN A 250 10.28 14.06 -8.24
C ASN A 250 9.60 12.72 -7.99
N GLU A 251 8.65 12.68 -7.07
CA GLU A 251 7.88 11.49 -6.75
C GLU A 251 7.00 11.07 -7.93
N ILE A 252 6.39 12.02 -8.66
CA ILE A 252 5.62 11.73 -9.89
C ILE A 252 6.51 11.05 -10.93
N LYS A 253 7.74 11.55 -11.12
CA LYS A 253 8.71 10.94 -12.03
C LYS A 253 9.03 9.49 -11.63
N GLU A 254 9.28 9.25 -10.35
CA GLU A 254 9.56 7.91 -9.85
C GLU A 254 8.34 6.99 -9.98
N LEU A 255 7.14 7.48 -9.66
CA LEU A 255 5.88 6.75 -9.80
C LEU A 255 5.60 6.38 -11.26
N MET A 256 5.78 7.32 -12.18
CA MET A 256 5.61 7.05 -13.62
C MET A 256 6.59 5.96 -14.08
N ASN A 257 7.86 6.08 -13.73
CA ASN A 257 8.86 5.06 -14.07
C ASN A 257 8.51 3.68 -13.46
N PHE A 258 8.08 3.67 -12.20
CA PHE A 258 7.68 2.45 -11.51
C PHE A 258 6.46 1.79 -12.16
N PHE A 259 5.41 2.56 -12.46
CA PHE A 259 4.20 2.02 -13.07
C PHE A 259 4.37 1.68 -14.55
N ILE A 260 5.23 2.38 -15.28
CA ILE A 260 5.57 2.02 -16.66
C ILE A 260 6.37 0.71 -16.67
N GLY A 261 7.35 0.54 -15.76
CA GLY A 261 8.18 -0.66 -15.68
C GLY A 261 8.84 -0.97 -17.02
N ASP A 262 8.84 -2.24 -17.40
CA ASP A 262 9.44 -2.73 -18.66
C ASP A 262 8.53 -2.57 -19.90
N PHE A 263 7.41 -1.85 -19.78
CA PHE A 263 6.53 -1.62 -20.93
C PHE A 263 7.21 -0.75 -21.98
N GLN A 264 7.11 -1.13 -23.26
CA GLN A 264 7.72 -0.37 -24.37
C GLN A 264 7.11 1.03 -24.44
N THR A 265 7.97 2.05 -24.60
CA THR A 265 7.52 3.44 -24.58
C THR A 265 8.30 4.29 -25.59
N THR A 266 7.62 5.28 -26.19
CA THR A 266 8.22 6.38 -26.93
C THR A 266 8.35 7.65 -26.10
N LEU A 267 8.17 7.55 -24.79
CA LEU A 267 8.35 8.70 -23.90
C LEU A 267 9.78 9.24 -24.04
N PRO A 268 9.96 10.55 -24.01
CA PRO A 268 11.25 11.19 -24.24
C PRO A 268 12.16 11.07 -22.99
N VAL A 269 12.49 9.83 -22.60
CA VAL A 269 13.28 9.54 -21.38
C VAL A 269 14.65 10.21 -21.45
N ASP A 270 15.24 10.28 -22.66
CA ASP A 270 16.55 10.89 -22.90
C ASP A 270 16.46 12.43 -23.11
N ASP A 271 15.28 12.99 -23.36
CA ASP A 271 15.05 14.42 -23.50
C ASP A 271 14.55 15.03 -22.19
N ASN A 272 15.49 15.44 -21.34
CA ASN A 272 15.19 16.02 -20.03
C ASN A 272 14.15 17.16 -20.07
N LYS A 273 14.11 17.95 -21.15
CA LYS A 273 13.14 19.06 -21.24
C LYS A 273 11.71 18.56 -21.48
N LYS A 274 11.56 17.58 -22.36
CA LYS A 274 10.23 17.04 -22.69
C LYS A 274 9.66 16.20 -21.57
N ILE A 275 10.49 15.35 -20.95
CA ILE A 275 10.05 14.55 -19.80
C ILE A 275 9.70 15.45 -18.61
N THR A 276 10.50 16.48 -18.33
CA THR A 276 10.22 17.45 -17.28
C THR A 276 8.89 18.19 -17.55
N LYS A 277 8.62 18.55 -18.83
CA LYS A 277 7.33 19.17 -19.20
C LYS A 277 6.16 18.23 -18.94
N LEU A 278 6.29 16.95 -19.30
CA LEU A 278 5.23 15.94 -19.02
C LEU A 278 4.98 15.79 -17.51
N ILE A 279 6.05 15.64 -16.73
CA ILE A 279 5.96 15.53 -15.26
C ILE A 279 5.27 16.76 -14.69
N LYS A 280 5.63 17.95 -15.18
CA LYS A 280 5.05 19.21 -14.75
C LYS A 280 3.56 19.30 -15.07
N ILE A 281 3.13 18.81 -16.24
CA ILE A 281 1.70 18.72 -16.58
C ILE A 281 0.96 17.85 -15.56
N PHE A 282 1.54 16.73 -15.11
CA PHE A 282 0.95 15.92 -14.05
C PHE A 282 0.96 16.63 -12.69
N ALA A 283 2.03 17.33 -12.35
CA ALA A 283 2.17 18.07 -11.10
C ALA A 283 1.24 19.30 -11.04
N ASP A 284 1.13 20.05 -12.12
CA ASP A 284 0.26 21.25 -12.20
C ASP A 284 -1.24 20.90 -12.08
N ASN A 285 -1.59 19.64 -12.26
CA ASN A 285 -2.92 19.14 -11.95
C ASN A 285 -3.19 18.99 -10.43
N GLY A 286 -2.20 19.18 -9.57
CA GLY A 286 -2.26 19.55 -8.16
C GLY A 286 -2.82 18.54 -7.16
N ASP A 287 -3.64 17.57 -7.59
CA ASP A 287 -4.44 16.70 -6.74
C ASP A 287 -4.36 15.20 -7.11
N LEU A 288 -3.38 14.81 -7.92
CA LEU A 288 -3.19 13.42 -8.33
C LEU A 288 -2.47 12.63 -7.22
N SER A 289 -3.15 11.63 -6.70
CA SER A 289 -2.52 10.65 -5.80
C SER A 289 -1.69 9.61 -6.58
N PRO A 290 -0.78 8.88 -5.93
CA PRO A 290 -0.10 7.73 -6.53
C PRO A 290 -1.05 6.69 -7.15
N ALA A 291 -2.21 6.46 -6.55
CA ALA A 291 -3.24 5.56 -7.09
C ALA A 291 -3.86 6.09 -8.38
N ASP A 292 -4.05 7.41 -8.48
CA ASP A 292 -4.56 8.06 -9.69
C ASP A 292 -3.55 7.95 -10.83
N ILE A 293 -2.27 8.23 -10.55
CA ILE A 293 -1.18 8.07 -11.52
C ILE A 293 -1.10 6.62 -12.00
N GLN A 294 -1.22 5.65 -11.10
CA GLN A 294 -1.27 4.23 -11.45
C GLN A 294 -2.42 3.93 -12.40
N THR A 295 -3.61 4.46 -12.12
CA THR A 295 -4.81 4.27 -12.94
C THR A 295 -4.61 4.86 -14.32
N ILE A 296 -4.10 6.09 -14.42
CA ILE A 296 -3.83 6.77 -15.68
C ILE A 296 -2.82 5.99 -16.53
N VAL A 297 -1.70 5.58 -15.94
CA VAL A 297 -0.66 4.82 -16.64
C VAL A 297 -1.18 3.45 -17.08
N ASN A 298 -1.93 2.74 -16.23
CA ASN A 298 -2.50 1.46 -16.58
C ASN A 298 -3.53 1.57 -17.72
N ASN A 299 -4.39 2.58 -17.68
CA ASN A 299 -5.35 2.82 -18.76
C ASN A 299 -4.62 3.14 -20.07
N ALA A 300 -3.55 3.92 -20.02
CA ALA A 300 -2.74 4.21 -21.21
C ALA A 300 -2.06 2.95 -21.78
N LYS A 301 -1.55 2.06 -20.93
CA LYS A 301 -1.01 0.76 -21.37
C LYS A 301 -2.09 -0.12 -22.01
N VAL A 302 -3.28 -0.19 -21.40
CA VAL A 302 -4.41 -0.96 -21.95
C VAL A 302 -4.76 -0.47 -23.34
N GLN A 303 -4.86 0.85 -23.54
CA GLN A 303 -5.15 1.42 -24.85
C GLN A 303 -4.05 1.17 -25.88
N ALA A 304 -2.78 1.25 -25.47
CA ALA A 304 -1.64 0.91 -26.33
C ALA A 304 -1.70 -0.56 -26.83
N VAL A 305 -2.08 -1.48 -25.96
CA VAL A 305 -2.27 -2.90 -26.34
C VAL A 305 -3.47 -3.09 -27.27
N ILE A 306 -4.61 -2.43 -26.99
CA ILE A 306 -5.83 -2.54 -27.81
C ILE A 306 -5.57 -2.01 -29.23
N ASN A 307 -4.81 -0.92 -29.35
CA ASN A 307 -4.47 -0.32 -30.64
C ASN A 307 -3.39 -1.09 -31.42
N SER A 308 -2.96 -2.24 -30.94
CA SER A 308 -1.98 -3.16 -31.55
C SER A 308 -0.54 -2.62 -31.67
N ASP A 309 -0.26 -1.44 -31.13
CA ASP A 309 1.09 -0.86 -31.16
C ASP A 309 1.95 -1.34 -29.99
N SER A 310 1.32 -1.72 -28.87
CA SER A 310 1.97 -2.13 -27.60
C SER A 310 3.08 -1.17 -27.15
N ILE A 311 2.97 0.11 -27.55
CA ILE A 311 3.93 1.16 -27.25
C ILE A 311 3.20 2.31 -26.56
N LEU A 312 3.64 2.66 -25.36
CA LEU A 312 3.08 3.76 -24.59
C LEU A 312 3.64 5.09 -25.11
N SER A 313 2.76 5.97 -25.59
CA SER A 313 3.13 7.30 -26.08
C SER A 313 2.77 8.43 -25.12
N THR A 314 3.38 9.60 -25.31
CA THR A 314 3.06 10.80 -24.53
C THR A 314 1.60 11.25 -24.79
N GLU A 315 1.15 11.14 -26.02
CA GLU A 315 -0.21 11.49 -26.43
C GLU A 315 -1.24 10.65 -25.68
N GLU A 316 -0.97 9.34 -25.57
CA GLU A 316 -1.88 8.43 -24.85
C GLU A 316 -1.98 8.77 -23.36
N LEU A 317 -0.84 9.03 -22.72
CA LEU A 317 -0.82 9.44 -21.31
C LEU A 317 -1.62 10.73 -21.08
N LEU A 318 -1.49 11.72 -21.97
CA LEU A 318 -2.22 12.98 -21.86
C LEU A 318 -3.72 12.82 -22.13
N VAL A 319 -4.10 11.94 -23.06
CA VAL A 319 -5.51 11.59 -23.27
C VAL A 319 -6.10 10.96 -22.03
N GLN A 320 -5.40 10.01 -21.42
CA GLN A 320 -5.89 9.34 -20.21
C GLN A 320 -5.92 10.28 -19.00
N LEU A 321 -4.95 11.18 -18.88
CA LEU A 321 -4.97 12.23 -17.84
C LEU A 321 -6.18 13.16 -18.02
N TYR A 322 -6.45 13.61 -19.26
CA TYR A 322 -7.62 14.45 -19.56
C TYR A 322 -8.93 13.74 -19.21
N ASN A 323 -9.08 12.47 -19.64
CA ASN A 323 -10.27 11.67 -19.38
C ASN A 323 -10.48 11.41 -17.88
N PHE A 324 -9.40 11.16 -17.15
CA PHE A 324 -9.45 10.98 -15.70
C PHE A 324 -9.99 12.20 -14.97
N LYS A 325 -9.58 13.40 -15.42
CA LYS A 325 -9.97 14.67 -14.80
C LYS A 325 -11.39 15.10 -15.14
N ASN A 326 -11.78 14.95 -16.39
CA ASN A 326 -13.00 15.59 -16.90
C ASN A 326 -14.21 14.64 -16.90
N HIS A 327 -14.00 13.33 -16.72
CA HIS A 327 -15.06 12.31 -16.74
C HIS A 327 -15.99 12.37 -17.98
N ASP A 328 -15.65 13.22 -18.96
CA ASP A 328 -16.46 13.50 -20.15
C ASP A 328 -15.65 13.21 -21.41
N ILE A 329 -16.02 12.10 -22.07
CA ILE A 329 -15.42 11.65 -23.33
C ILE A 329 -16.12 12.31 -24.53
N SER A 330 -17.26 12.99 -24.32
CA SER A 330 -18.12 13.49 -25.42
C SER A 330 -17.61 14.76 -26.08
N ASN A 331 -16.75 15.54 -25.44
CA ASN A 331 -16.27 16.82 -25.97
C ASN A 331 -14.85 16.72 -26.57
N TYR A 332 -14.80 16.21 -27.82
CA TYR A 332 -13.55 16.13 -28.59
C TYR A 332 -12.85 17.48 -28.78
N GLU A 333 -13.58 18.57 -28.81
CA GLU A 333 -13.03 19.91 -29.06
C GLU A 333 -12.11 20.33 -27.91
N ASN A 334 -12.55 20.14 -26.69
CA ASN A 334 -11.76 20.47 -25.50
C ASN A 334 -10.52 19.55 -25.37
N LEU A 335 -10.64 18.27 -25.71
CA LEU A 335 -9.51 17.35 -25.74
C LEU A 335 -8.47 17.79 -26.78
N VAL A 336 -8.90 18.18 -28.00
CA VAL A 336 -8.01 18.68 -29.06
C VAL A 336 -7.26 19.93 -28.59
N LYS A 337 -7.97 20.90 -27.98
CA LYS A 337 -7.35 22.11 -27.41
C LYS A 337 -6.33 21.75 -26.34
N TYR A 338 -6.72 20.91 -25.39
CA TYR A 338 -5.84 20.44 -24.31
C TYR A 338 -4.54 19.79 -24.83
N LEU A 339 -4.64 18.87 -25.79
CA LEU A 339 -3.48 18.19 -26.37
C LEU A 339 -2.58 19.20 -27.11
N SER A 340 -3.16 20.12 -27.86
CA SER A 340 -2.42 21.16 -28.59
C SER A 340 -1.68 22.11 -27.65
N GLU A 341 -2.29 22.56 -26.55
CA GLU A 341 -1.68 23.41 -25.52
C GLU A 341 -0.52 22.70 -24.82
N ASN A 342 -0.64 21.41 -24.65
CA ASN A 342 0.42 20.58 -24.06
C ASN A 342 1.53 20.18 -25.05
N GLY A 343 1.47 20.66 -26.30
CA GLY A 343 2.54 20.57 -27.28
C GLY A 343 2.49 19.32 -28.15
N ILE A 344 1.36 18.63 -28.22
CA ILE A 344 1.13 17.55 -29.17
C ILE A 344 0.84 18.15 -30.54
N THR A 345 1.51 17.64 -31.57
CA THR A 345 1.36 18.14 -32.93
C THR A 345 -0.01 17.79 -33.52
N GLN A 346 -0.49 18.61 -34.46
CA GLN A 346 -1.78 18.33 -35.10
C GLN A 346 -1.81 16.97 -35.82
N GLN A 347 -0.68 16.51 -36.32
CA GLN A 347 -0.57 15.19 -36.95
C GLN A 347 -0.78 14.07 -35.91
N GLN A 348 -0.07 14.15 -34.77
CA GLN A 348 -0.21 13.18 -33.68
C GLN A 348 -1.65 13.14 -33.12
N ILE A 349 -2.28 14.33 -32.97
CA ILE A 349 -3.68 14.41 -32.55
C ILE A 349 -4.61 13.75 -33.58
N ALA A 350 -4.38 14.00 -34.89
CA ALA A 350 -5.15 13.40 -35.97
C ALA A 350 -5.06 11.88 -35.96
N ASP A 351 -3.83 11.37 -35.90
CA ASP A 351 -3.54 9.93 -35.90
C ASP A 351 -4.16 9.26 -34.66
N ARG A 352 -4.09 9.93 -33.50
CA ARG A 352 -4.60 9.35 -32.25
C ARG A 352 -6.13 9.36 -32.15
N LEU A 353 -6.79 10.43 -32.59
CA LEU A 353 -8.25 10.59 -32.47
C LEU A 353 -9.02 10.12 -33.70
N GLY A 354 -8.32 9.73 -34.78
CA GLY A 354 -8.95 9.31 -36.03
C GLY A 354 -9.71 10.42 -36.77
N ILE A 355 -9.30 11.70 -36.59
CA ILE A 355 -9.93 12.87 -37.21
C ILE A 355 -8.96 13.55 -38.17
N SER A 356 -9.50 14.29 -39.15
CA SER A 356 -8.66 14.97 -40.13
C SER A 356 -7.95 16.20 -39.54
N ILE A 357 -6.76 16.53 -40.07
CA ILE A 357 -6.02 17.73 -39.69
C ILE A 357 -6.85 18.99 -39.94
N ARG A 358 -7.73 18.96 -40.97
CA ARG A 358 -8.64 20.09 -41.27
C ARG A 358 -9.64 20.30 -40.14
N GLN A 359 -10.19 19.24 -39.57
CA GLN A 359 -11.12 19.34 -38.42
C GLN A 359 -10.38 19.90 -37.20
N ILE A 360 -9.15 19.43 -36.92
CA ILE A 360 -8.32 19.94 -35.82
C ILE A 360 -8.07 21.44 -36.00
N LYS A 361 -7.67 21.87 -37.20
CA LYS A 361 -7.46 23.29 -37.47
C LYS A 361 -8.73 24.15 -37.27
N ASN A 362 -9.88 23.62 -37.66
CA ASN A 362 -11.16 24.31 -37.44
C ASN A 362 -11.45 24.43 -35.93
N ILE A 363 -11.25 23.38 -35.16
CA ILE A 363 -11.45 23.40 -33.70
C ILE A 363 -10.51 24.40 -33.02
N LEU A 364 -9.24 24.42 -33.43
CA LEU A 364 -8.24 25.31 -32.82
C LEU A 364 -8.43 26.78 -33.26
N ASN A 365 -9.03 27.03 -34.45
CA ASN A 365 -9.31 28.37 -34.97
C ASN A 365 -10.65 28.95 -34.51
N ASN A 366 -11.61 28.11 -34.11
CA ASN A 366 -12.83 28.55 -33.46
C ASN A 366 -12.48 29.07 -32.06
N LYS A 367 -12.12 30.36 -31.99
CA LYS A 367 -12.11 31.08 -30.71
C LYS A 367 -13.56 31.17 -30.25
N GLU A 368 -13.76 30.89 -28.98
CA GLU A 368 -15.05 31.12 -28.31
C GLU A 368 -15.55 32.52 -28.65
N GLU A 369 -16.75 32.61 -29.31
CA GLU A 369 -17.54 33.79 -29.29
C GLU A 369 -18.18 34.00 -27.91
#